data_c92febd1c3c29b122732369e53a97e72
#
_entry.id   c92febd1c3c29b122732369e53a97e72
#
_cell.length_a   1.000
_cell.length_b   1.000
_cell.length_c   1.000
_cell.angle_alpha   90.00
_cell.angle_beta   90.00
_cell.angle_gamma   90.00
#
_symmetry.space_group_name_H-M   'P 1'
#
loop_
_entity.id
_entity.type
_entity.pdbx_description
1 polymer ?
#
loop_
_entity_poly.entity_id
_entity_poly.type
_entity_poly.pdbx_seq_one_letter_code
_entity_poly.pdbx_strand_id
1 'polypeptide(L)'
;SIQEQNRQRFLKYQEQLRSELAARYFHSVMSTGGESFSNTKSLNFDGTDAYLEGATNYTLADGASKMTISCWVKFGLMSSTAYLASVRPSGGNRTFEIRTQGSGGSSSTFSLLFYVNNASNQNRFNKSIAGIRNDGLWHHLMICVDLSESTGDEVQFFIDKVAQNPAGRIQNTTFPSNPSPLLIGHGLGNDYFKGAVDEFAIWVGEDLRTQSKVDEIYGTGEATDLANLSTVSAPTTWFRMGDKATIVGDDITIPDQIGTYNLTSEAMIAADVQEDTPG
;
A
#
# COMPACT_ATOMS: atom_id res chain seq x y z
N SER A 1 24.22 -40.40 -27.64
CA SER A 1 25.31 -39.93 -26.74
C SER A 1 24.72 -39.07 -25.61
N ILE A 2 25.39 -38.92 -24.52
CA ILE A 2 24.99 -38.05 -23.38
C ILE A 2 24.78 -36.62 -23.85
N GLN A 3 25.56 -36.13 -24.79
CA GLN A 3 25.42 -34.79 -25.36
C GLN A 3 24.10 -34.61 -26.09
N GLU A 4 23.64 -35.60 -26.85
CA GLU A 4 22.36 -35.53 -27.54
C GLU A 4 21.17 -35.58 -26.57
N GLN A 5 21.26 -36.38 -25.51
CA GLN A 5 20.25 -36.42 -24.45
C GLN A 5 20.15 -35.07 -23.72
N ASN A 6 21.24 -34.40 -23.42
CA ASN A 6 21.25 -33.08 -22.79
C ASN A 6 20.68 -32.01 -23.73
N ARG A 7 21.01 -32.08 -25.02
CA ARG A 7 20.44 -31.19 -26.04
C ARG A 7 18.92 -31.35 -26.15
N GLN A 8 18.43 -32.57 -26.16
CA GLN A 8 16.98 -32.84 -26.22
C GLN A 8 16.26 -32.36 -24.94
N ARG A 9 16.87 -32.53 -23.76
CA ARG A 9 16.32 -31.96 -22.50
C ARG A 9 16.27 -30.44 -22.53
N PHE A 10 17.31 -29.79 -23.03
CA PHE A 10 17.36 -28.34 -23.15
C PHE A 10 16.30 -27.81 -24.13
N LEU A 11 16.12 -28.44 -25.28
CA LEU A 11 15.10 -28.06 -26.25
C LEU A 11 13.68 -28.21 -25.66
N LYS A 12 13.42 -29.32 -24.97
CA LYS A 12 12.13 -29.55 -24.30
C LYS A 12 11.85 -28.51 -23.21
N TYR A 13 12.87 -28.11 -22.45
CA TYR A 13 12.74 -27.04 -21.44
C TYR A 13 12.45 -25.68 -22.09
N GLN A 14 13.10 -25.36 -23.21
CA GLN A 14 12.84 -24.13 -23.97
C GLN A 14 11.41 -24.11 -24.57
N GLU A 15 10.91 -25.24 -25.05
CA GLU A 15 9.55 -25.37 -25.52
C GLU A 15 8.51 -25.19 -24.40
N GLN A 16 8.78 -25.77 -23.24
CA GLN A 16 7.92 -25.60 -22.05
C GLN A 16 7.88 -24.14 -21.60
N LEU A 17 9.03 -23.46 -21.50
CA LEU A 17 9.11 -22.04 -21.17
C LEU A 17 8.34 -21.15 -22.17
N ARG A 18 8.45 -21.47 -23.49
CA ARG A 18 7.69 -20.73 -24.52
C ARG A 18 6.19 -20.95 -24.41
N SER A 19 5.76 -22.18 -24.10
CA SER A 19 4.34 -22.47 -23.90
C SER A 19 3.77 -21.81 -22.65
N GLU A 20 4.52 -21.76 -21.55
CA GLU A 20 4.13 -21.07 -20.33
C GLU A 20 4.07 -19.54 -20.52
N LEU A 21 5.04 -18.96 -21.23
CA LEU A 21 5.03 -17.55 -21.62
C LEU A 21 3.86 -17.23 -22.56
N ALA A 22 3.61 -18.09 -23.54
CA ALA A 22 2.48 -17.92 -24.47
C ALA A 22 1.14 -18.05 -23.72
N ALA A 23 1.01 -19.00 -22.79
CA ALA A 23 -0.19 -19.16 -21.98
C ALA A 23 -0.45 -17.94 -21.07
N ARG A 24 0.61 -17.40 -20.45
CA ARG A 24 0.53 -16.15 -19.66
C ARG A 24 0.15 -14.95 -20.53
N TYR A 25 0.77 -14.82 -21.70
CA TYR A 25 0.45 -13.77 -22.67
C TYR A 25 -0.98 -13.90 -23.18
N PHE A 26 -1.43 -15.13 -23.51
CA PHE A 26 -2.79 -15.39 -23.97
C PHE A 26 -3.84 -15.13 -22.87
N HIS A 27 -3.51 -15.46 -21.62
CA HIS A 27 -4.39 -15.16 -20.49
C HIS A 27 -4.51 -13.66 -20.26
N SER A 28 -3.42 -12.90 -20.42
CA SER A 28 -3.42 -11.42 -20.29
C SER A 28 -4.15 -10.73 -21.46
N VAL A 29 -4.18 -11.33 -22.66
CA VAL A 29 -4.80 -10.75 -23.86
C VAL A 29 -6.27 -11.18 -24.03
N MET A 30 -6.65 -12.36 -23.52
CA MET A 30 -8.01 -12.90 -23.68
C MET A 30 -8.95 -12.62 -22.51
N SER A 31 -8.48 -12.02 -21.42
CA SER A 31 -9.36 -11.51 -20.39
C SER A 31 -10.05 -10.25 -20.90
N THR A 32 -11.13 -10.45 -21.64
CA THR A 32 -12.20 -9.46 -21.93
C THR A 32 -11.70 -8.05 -22.26
N GLY A 33 -11.74 -7.62 -23.49
CA GLY A 33 -11.83 -6.25 -24.04
C GLY A 33 -11.55 -5.01 -23.14
N GLY A 34 -10.89 -5.18 -22.00
CA GLY A 34 -10.41 -4.14 -21.10
C GLY A 34 -8.99 -3.69 -21.49
N GLU A 35 -8.67 -2.46 -21.27
CA GLU A 35 -7.30 -1.93 -21.40
C GLU A 35 -6.34 -2.85 -20.63
N SER A 36 -5.20 -3.21 -21.25
CA SER A 36 -4.16 -3.97 -20.55
C SER A 36 -3.68 -3.15 -19.34
N PHE A 37 -3.51 -3.80 -18.17
CA PHE A 37 -2.92 -3.14 -17.02
C PHE A 37 -1.55 -2.60 -17.38
N SER A 38 -1.33 -1.33 -17.14
CA SER A 38 -0.02 -0.68 -17.27
C SER A 38 0.13 0.32 -16.14
N ASN A 39 1.30 0.37 -15.52
CA ASN A 39 1.64 1.33 -14.50
C ASN A 39 2.70 2.29 -15.06
N THR A 40 2.35 3.54 -15.25
CA THR A 40 3.17 4.54 -15.93
C THR A 40 3.33 5.83 -15.14
N LYS A 41 2.54 6.01 -14.07
CA LYS A 41 2.52 7.23 -13.27
C LYS A 41 2.28 6.94 -11.80
N SER A 42 2.93 7.71 -10.96
CA SER A 42 2.77 7.74 -9.52
C SER A 42 2.41 9.15 -9.03
N LEU A 43 2.22 9.32 -7.73
CA LEU A 43 1.96 10.61 -7.11
C LEU A 43 3.05 10.96 -6.10
N ASN A 44 3.63 12.16 -6.22
CA ASN A 44 4.67 12.67 -5.34
C ASN A 44 4.09 13.62 -4.29
N PHE A 45 4.58 13.49 -3.05
CA PHE A 45 4.24 14.30 -1.89
C PHE A 45 5.48 15.09 -1.46
N ASP A 46 5.35 16.40 -1.31
CA ASP A 46 6.47 17.31 -1.08
C ASP A 46 6.97 17.34 0.39
N GLY A 47 6.15 16.84 1.34
CA GLY A 47 6.44 16.86 2.76
C GLY A 47 6.20 18.20 3.43
N THR A 48 5.45 19.10 2.80
CA THR A 48 5.18 20.46 3.29
C THR A 48 3.70 20.67 3.60
N ASP A 49 2.82 20.41 2.60
CA ASP A 49 1.38 20.60 2.72
C ASP A 49 0.58 19.73 1.72
N ALA A 50 1.24 19.00 0.84
CA ALA A 50 0.63 18.13 -0.16
C ALA A 50 0.04 16.85 0.45
N TYR A 51 -1.25 16.58 0.20
CA TYR A 51 -1.91 15.33 0.60
C TYR A 51 -3.16 15.03 -0.24
N LEU A 52 -3.70 13.83 -0.09
CA LEU A 52 -4.99 13.42 -0.63
C LEU A 52 -6.00 13.24 0.49
N GLU A 53 -7.26 13.66 0.25
CA GLU A 53 -8.37 13.52 1.19
C GLU A 53 -9.59 12.88 0.51
N GLY A 54 -10.22 11.97 1.22
CA GLY A 54 -11.49 11.38 0.79
C GLY A 54 -12.65 12.36 0.89
N ALA A 55 -13.53 12.36 -0.09
CA ALA A 55 -14.68 13.25 -0.15
C ALA A 55 -15.70 13.05 1.00
N THR A 56 -15.63 11.91 1.69
CA THR A 56 -16.52 11.53 2.79
C THR A 56 -15.75 10.78 3.87
N ASN A 57 -16.40 10.54 5.02
CA ASN A 57 -15.82 9.70 6.06
C ASN A 57 -15.57 8.27 5.55
N TYR A 58 -14.38 7.73 5.90
CA TYR A 58 -14.02 6.35 5.59
C TYR A 58 -14.57 5.42 6.68
N THR A 59 -15.72 4.83 6.43
CA THR A 59 -16.44 3.97 7.38
C THR A 59 -16.32 2.48 7.05
N LEU A 60 -15.66 2.13 5.95
CA LEU A 60 -15.57 0.73 5.51
C LEU A 60 -14.85 -0.18 6.51
N ALA A 61 -13.91 0.35 7.29
CA ALA A 61 -13.18 -0.39 8.32
C ALA A 61 -13.92 -0.47 9.67
N ASP A 62 -15.04 0.24 9.85
CA ASP A 62 -15.74 0.33 11.14
C ASP A 62 -16.22 -1.04 11.62
N GLY A 63 -15.77 -1.44 12.82
CA GLY A 63 -16.13 -2.72 13.42
C GLY A 63 -15.46 -3.95 12.81
N ALA A 64 -14.69 -3.82 11.75
CA ALA A 64 -13.91 -4.92 11.20
C ALA A 64 -12.82 -5.37 12.19
N SER A 65 -12.49 -6.66 12.20
CA SER A 65 -11.36 -7.19 12.99
C SER A 65 -10.11 -7.41 12.13
N LYS A 66 -10.26 -7.45 10.82
CA LYS A 66 -9.17 -7.71 9.86
C LYS A 66 -9.08 -6.61 8.82
N MET A 67 -7.87 -6.35 8.38
CA MET A 67 -7.60 -5.45 7.28
C MET A 67 -6.21 -5.71 6.71
N THR A 68 -6.07 -5.63 5.41
CA THR A 68 -4.77 -5.56 4.75
C THR A 68 -4.66 -4.25 4.00
N ILE A 69 -3.51 -3.59 4.11
CA ILE A 69 -3.15 -2.40 3.35
C ILE A 69 -1.91 -2.72 2.53
N SER A 70 -1.90 -2.35 1.27
CA SER A 70 -0.77 -2.50 0.36
C SER A 70 -0.54 -1.23 -0.42
N CYS A 71 0.72 -0.86 -0.64
CA CYS A 71 1.09 0.21 -1.55
C CYS A 71 2.54 0.06 -2.00
N TRP A 72 2.87 0.67 -3.11
CA TRP A 72 4.25 1.00 -3.45
C TRP A 72 4.59 2.36 -2.88
N VAL A 73 5.77 2.48 -2.31
CA VAL A 73 6.23 3.71 -1.66
C VAL A 73 7.71 3.93 -1.91
N LYS A 74 8.04 5.17 -2.28
CA LYS A 74 9.42 5.66 -2.38
C LYS A 74 9.60 6.73 -1.32
N PHE A 75 10.30 6.38 -0.26
CA PHE A 75 10.44 7.28 0.89
C PHE A 75 11.40 8.43 0.58
N GLY A 76 10.95 9.65 0.82
CA GLY A 76 11.80 10.84 0.80
C GLY A 76 12.51 11.09 2.13
N LEU A 77 13.39 12.08 2.17
CA LEU A 77 14.03 12.51 3.42
C LEU A 77 13.00 13.14 4.35
N MET A 78 12.76 12.48 5.47
CA MET A 78 11.88 12.97 6.53
C MET A 78 12.68 13.33 7.76
N SER A 79 12.44 14.52 8.30
CA SER A 79 13.17 15.05 9.47
C SER A 79 12.49 14.69 10.80
N SER A 80 11.26 14.20 10.78
CA SER A 80 10.43 13.96 11.96
C SER A 80 9.39 12.88 11.70
N THR A 81 8.31 12.87 12.44
CA THR A 81 7.11 12.08 12.17
C THR A 81 6.47 12.54 10.85
N ALA A 82 6.04 11.60 10.01
CA ALA A 82 5.22 11.86 8.84
C ALA A 82 4.16 10.77 8.68
N TYR A 83 3.01 11.11 8.12
CA TYR A 83 1.89 10.18 7.96
C TYR A 83 1.79 9.74 6.51
N LEU A 84 1.99 8.44 6.27
CA LEU A 84 1.75 7.85 4.95
C LEU A 84 0.24 7.75 4.66
N ALA A 85 -0.54 7.28 5.64
CA ALA A 85 -1.99 7.24 5.55
C ALA A 85 -2.63 7.28 6.94
N SER A 86 -3.85 7.86 7.02
CA SER A 86 -4.59 7.89 8.27
C SER A 86 -6.10 7.98 8.05
N VAL A 87 -6.87 7.40 8.99
CA VAL A 87 -8.30 7.70 9.20
C VAL A 87 -8.41 8.18 10.64
N ARG A 88 -8.49 9.52 10.82
CA ARG A 88 -8.37 10.15 12.12
C ARG A 88 -9.06 11.49 12.21
N PRO A 89 -10.08 11.66 13.06
CA PRO A 89 -10.65 12.96 13.36
C PRO A 89 -9.70 13.80 14.23
N SER A 90 -9.87 15.12 14.21
CA SER A 90 -9.06 16.08 14.95
C SER A 90 -9.04 15.88 16.49
N GLY A 91 -9.97 15.12 17.04
CA GLY A 91 -10.11 14.87 18.49
C GLY A 91 -9.26 13.74 19.09
N GLY A 92 -8.44 13.05 18.31
CA GLY A 92 -7.45 12.11 18.82
C GLY A 92 -7.78 10.62 18.70
N ASN A 93 -9.00 10.21 18.51
CA ASN A 93 -9.37 8.83 18.19
C ASN A 93 -9.01 8.55 16.73
N ARG A 94 -8.44 7.39 16.45
CA ARG A 94 -8.09 7.00 15.08
C ARG A 94 -8.62 5.62 14.76
N THR A 95 -9.15 5.44 13.56
CA THR A 95 -9.44 4.10 13.06
C THR A 95 -8.12 3.39 12.78
N PHE A 96 -7.23 4.01 12.02
CA PHE A 96 -5.84 3.59 11.88
C PHE A 96 -4.92 4.75 11.47
N GLU A 97 -3.61 4.55 11.65
CA GLU A 97 -2.55 5.41 11.11
C GLU A 97 -1.36 4.57 10.68
N ILE A 98 -0.80 4.90 9.53
CA ILE A 98 0.52 4.45 9.09
C ILE A 98 1.41 5.68 9.11
N ARG A 99 2.43 5.67 9.95
CA ARG A 99 3.35 6.79 10.05
C ARG A 99 4.80 6.36 10.15
N THR A 100 5.68 7.24 9.74
CA THR A 100 7.10 7.12 9.99
C THR A 100 7.47 7.84 11.27
N GLN A 101 8.53 7.39 11.92
CA GLN A 101 9.13 8.05 13.05
C GLN A 101 10.65 8.00 12.93
N GLY A 102 11.26 9.13 12.63
CA GLY A 102 12.71 9.29 12.58
C GLY A 102 13.26 9.87 13.88
N SER A 103 14.56 9.69 14.10
CA SER A 103 15.29 10.32 15.19
C SER A 103 15.87 11.66 14.73
N GLY A 104 15.06 12.64 14.41
CA GLY A 104 15.45 14.03 14.09
C GLY A 104 16.76 14.23 13.34
N GLY A 105 16.73 14.92 12.21
CA GLY A 105 17.87 15.12 11.34
C GLY A 105 17.75 14.30 10.05
N SER A 106 18.67 14.49 9.11
CA SER A 106 18.72 13.78 7.83
C SER A 106 19.07 12.28 7.97
N SER A 107 18.32 11.57 8.83
CA SER A 107 18.52 10.14 9.04
C SER A 107 18.10 9.35 7.80
N SER A 108 18.99 8.56 7.27
CA SER A 108 18.71 7.63 6.19
C SER A 108 17.85 6.43 6.62
N THR A 109 17.50 6.35 7.91
CA THR A 109 16.68 5.25 8.47
C THR A 109 15.64 5.79 9.45
N PHE A 110 14.45 5.19 9.44
CA PHE A 110 13.35 5.51 10.33
C PHE A 110 12.58 4.26 10.73
N SER A 111 11.65 4.38 11.64
CA SER A 111 10.69 3.34 11.99
C SER A 111 9.37 3.60 11.27
N LEU A 112 8.74 2.52 10.80
CA LEU A 112 7.37 2.55 10.31
C LEU A 112 6.45 2.00 11.40
N LEU A 113 5.34 2.68 11.66
CA LEU A 113 4.43 2.37 12.74
C LEU A 113 3.01 2.25 12.21
N PHE A 114 2.30 1.24 12.71
CA PHE A 114 0.86 1.10 12.51
C PHE A 114 0.14 1.29 13.85
N TYR A 115 -0.86 2.15 13.88
CA TYR A 115 -1.64 2.48 15.07
C TYR A 115 -3.11 2.20 14.87
N VAL A 116 -3.74 1.69 15.93
CA VAL A 116 -5.20 1.66 16.12
C VAL A 116 -5.49 2.19 17.51
N ASN A 117 -6.48 3.07 17.67
CA ASN A 117 -6.93 3.52 18.99
C ASN A 117 -8.26 2.90 19.34
N ASN A 118 -8.42 2.55 20.62
CA ASN A 118 -9.75 2.27 21.16
C ASN A 118 -10.49 3.58 21.52
N ALA A 119 -11.81 3.47 21.66
CA ALA A 119 -12.69 4.60 21.99
C ALA A 119 -12.40 5.28 23.35
N SER A 120 -11.55 4.69 24.20
CA SER A 120 -11.24 5.20 25.52
C SER A 120 -10.00 6.10 25.59
N ASN A 121 -9.36 6.39 24.45
CA ASN A 121 -8.21 7.30 24.31
C ASN A 121 -6.97 7.01 25.20
N GLN A 122 -6.98 5.91 25.95
CA GLN A 122 -6.00 5.69 27.03
C GLN A 122 -4.82 4.81 26.61
N ASN A 123 -4.90 4.11 25.51
CA ASN A 123 -3.84 3.17 25.14
C ASN A 123 -3.46 3.33 23.67
N ARG A 124 -2.36 4.00 23.44
CA ARG A 124 -1.68 4.07 22.13
C ARG A 124 -1.02 2.72 21.88
N PHE A 125 -1.73 1.83 21.23
CA PHE A 125 -1.15 0.57 20.79
C PHE A 125 -0.63 0.74 19.37
N ASN A 126 0.62 0.38 19.19
CA ASN A 126 1.27 0.40 17.91
C ASN A 126 2.08 -0.87 17.69
N LYS A 127 2.21 -1.22 16.45
CA LYS A 127 3.24 -2.12 15.95
C LYS A 127 4.24 -1.31 15.16
N SER A 128 5.51 -1.62 15.29
CA SER A 128 6.57 -0.89 14.60
C SER A 128 7.65 -1.80 14.06
N ILE A 129 8.18 -1.45 12.92
CA ILE A 129 9.41 -2.00 12.35
C ILE A 129 10.43 -0.88 12.22
N ALA A 130 11.70 -1.20 12.45
CA ALA A 130 12.80 -0.24 12.39
C ALA A 130 13.69 -0.50 11.16
N GLY A 131 14.52 0.48 10.81
CA GLY A 131 15.52 0.32 9.77
C GLY A 131 15.01 0.48 8.35
N ILE A 132 13.81 1.03 8.17
CA ILE A 132 13.31 1.43 6.85
C ILE A 132 14.21 2.54 6.32
N ARG A 133 14.62 2.41 5.06
CA ARG A 133 15.59 3.32 4.45
C ARG A 133 14.94 4.26 3.45
N ASN A 134 15.45 5.48 3.45
CA ASN A 134 15.34 6.41 2.36
C ASN A 134 16.56 6.22 1.44
N ASP A 135 16.47 5.30 0.53
CA ASP A 135 17.53 4.96 -0.44
C ASP A 135 17.19 5.40 -1.88
N GLY A 136 16.04 6.07 -2.03
CA GLY A 136 15.57 6.56 -3.32
C GLY A 136 14.97 5.47 -4.22
N LEU A 137 14.72 4.27 -3.68
CA LEU A 137 14.12 3.15 -4.41
C LEU A 137 12.64 3.00 -4.05
N TRP A 138 11.90 2.38 -4.95
CA TRP A 138 10.56 1.92 -4.69
C TRP A 138 10.57 0.66 -3.83
N HIS A 139 9.72 0.64 -2.80
CA HIS A 139 9.49 -0.51 -1.94
C HIS A 139 8.01 -0.84 -1.90
N HIS A 140 7.69 -2.11 -1.94
CA HIS A 140 6.34 -2.58 -1.69
C HIS A 140 6.12 -2.74 -0.18
N LEU A 141 5.19 -1.98 0.37
CA LEU A 141 4.75 -2.07 1.75
C LEU A 141 3.43 -2.83 1.81
N MET A 142 3.36 -3.87 2.63
CA MET A 142 2.11 -4.54 2.95
C MET A 142 1.97 -4.67 4.47
N ILE A 143 0.81 -4.32 5.01
CA ILE A 143 0.47 -4.38 6.42
C ILE A 143 -0.78 -5.23 6.56
N CYS A 144 -0.64 -6.41 7.14
CA CYS A 144 -1.72 -7.34 7.41
C CYS A 144 -2.11 -7.26 8.87
N VAL A 145 -3.39 -7.07 9.15
CA VAL A 145 -3.93 -6.87 10.49
C VAL A 145 -5.02 -7.90 10.76
N ASP A 146 -4.90 -8.61 11.88
CA ASP A 146 -5.96 -9.40 12.48
C ASP A 146 -6.03 -9.08 13.98
N LEU A 147 -6.97 -8.26 14.37
CA LEU A 147 -7.14 -7.83 15.76
C LEU A 147 -7.73 -8.92 16.67
N SER A 148 -8.10 -10.08 16.11
CA SER A 148 -8.54 -11.25 16.88
C SER A 148 -7.40 -12.18 17.28
N GLU A 149 -6.19 -11.95 16.74
CA GLU A 149 -5.01 -12.74 17.07
C GLU A 149 -4.52 -12.48 18.49
N SER A 150 -3.65 -13.37 18.98
CA SER A 150 -3.03 -13.22 20.29
C SER A 150 -2.13 -11.99 20.36
N THR A 151 -2.00 -11.44 21.57
CA THR A 151 -1.18 -10.26 21.82
C THR A 151 0.25 -10.45 21.31
N GLY A 152 0.61 -9.67 20.35
CA GLY A 152 1.92 -9.72 19.69
C GLY A 152 1.84 -10.12 18.22
N ASP A 153 0.78 -10.80 17.78
CA ASP A 153 0.65 -11.32 16.41
C ASP A 153 -0.41 -10.56 15.57
N GLU A 154 -0.99 -9.50 16.14
CA GLU A 154 -2.11 -8.76 15.52
C GLU A 154 -1.75 -8.11 14.19
N VAL A 155 -0.49 -7.74 14.01
CA VAL A 155 -0.01 -7.05 12.78
C VAL A 155 1.26 -7.68 12.27
N GLN A 156 1.27 -7.96 10.98
CA GLN A 156 2.44 -8.39 10.23
C GLN A 156 2.76 -7.36 9.14
N PHE A 157 4.01 -6.93 9.09
CA PHE A 157 4.52 -6.08 8.00
C PHE A 157 5.31 -6.92 7.01
N PHE A 158 5.20 -6.57 5.74
CA PHE A 158 6.08 -7.06 4.69
C PHE A 158 6.67 -5.86 3.95
N ILE A 159 7.97 -5.93 3.69
CA ILE A 159 8.69 -5.02 2.79
C ILE A 159 9.27 -5.88 1.67
N ASP A 160 8.92 -5.55 0.43
CA ASP A 160 9.35 -6.29 -0.75
C ASP A 160 9.11 -7.79 -0.58
N LYS A 161 7.89 -8.16 -0.14
CA LYS A 161 7.41 -9.51 0.23
C LYS A 161 8.15 -10.21 1.36
N VAL A 162 9.13 -9.57 1.99
CA VAL A 162 9.87 -10.14 3.13
C VAL A 162 9.16 -9.78 4.43
N ALA A 163 8.75 -10.80 5.19
CA ALA A 163 8.12 -10.63 6.49
C ALA A 163 9.09 -9.93 7.48
N GLN A 164 8.57 -8.93 8.18
CA GLN A 164 9.30 -8.18 9.20
C GLN A 164 8.90 -8.66 10.59
N ASN A 165 9.75 -8.43 11.59
CA ASN A 165 9.45 -8.72 13.00
C ASN A 165 9.02 -7.42 13.72
N PRO A 166 7.71 -7.11 13.78
CA PRO A 166 7.26 -5.88 14.41
C PRO A 166 7.33 -5.96 15.94
N ALA A 167 7.78 -4.86 16.56
CA ALA A 167 7.72 -4.69 18.00
C ALA A 167 6.42 -3.98 18.43
N GLY A 168 6.02 -4.15 19.69
CA GLY A 168 4.81 -3.55 20.23
C GLY A 168 3.61 -4.50 20.24
N ARG A 169 2.42 -3.95 20.48
CA ARG A 169 1.16 -4.72 20.54
C ARG A 169 -0.04 -3.83 20.22
N ILE A 170 -1.13 -4.43 19.79
CA ILE A 170 -2.46 -3.84 19.69
C ILE A 170 -3.41 -4.63 20.58
N GLN A 171 -4.25 -3.97 21.36
CA GLN A 171 -5.20 -4.62 22.27
C GLN A 171 -6.67 -4.43 21.86
N ASN A 172 -6.89 -3.89 20.67
CA ASN A 172 -8.23 -3.78 20.11
C ASN A 172 -8.64 -5.12 19.50
N THR A 173 -9.92 -5.41 19.52
CA THR A 173 -10.50 -6.57 18.83
C THR A 173 -11.15 -6.18 17.50
N THR A 174 -11.44 -4.89 17.30
CA THR A 174 -12.02 -4.34 16.08
C THR A 174 -11.47 -2.94 15.83
N PHE A 175 -11.52 -2.50 14.58
CA PHE A 175 -11.26 -1.11 14.21
C PHE A 175 -12.39 -0.23 14.75
N PRO A 176 -12.09 0.86 15.46
CA PRO A 176 -13.10 1.75 16.01
C PRO A 176 -13.77 2.57 14.91
N SER A 177 -15.05 2.86 15.09
CA SER A 177 -15.78 3.81 14.24
C SER A 177 -15.42 5.24 14.64
N ASN A 178 -14.65 5.90 13.80
CA ASN A 178 -14.27 7.29 13.96
C ASN A 178 -14.55 8.04 12.65
N PRO A 179 -15.62 8.84 12.58
CA PRO A 179 -15.99 9.51 11.35
C PRO A 179 -14.92 10.54 10.94
N SER A 180 -14.13 10.15 9.96
CA SER A 180 -13.06 10.96 9.36
C SER A 180 -12.76 10.46 7.95
N PRO A 181 -12.36 11.33 7.03
CA PRO A 181 -11.90 10.89 5.72
C PRO A 181 -10.61 10.06 5.82
N LEU A 182 -10.37 9.25 4.81
CA LEU A 182 -9.05 8.69 4.57
C LEU A 182 -8.14 9.79 4.05
N LEU A 183 -7.01 9.98 4.70
CA LEU A 183 -5.94 10.87 4.26
C LEU A 183 -4.76 10.04 3.79
N ILE A 184 -4.13 10.39 2.67
CA ILE A 184 -2.86 9.85 2.21
C ILE A 184 -1.87 11.01 2.11
N GLY A 185 -0.71 10.87 2.73
CA GLY A 185 0.29 11.93 2.84
C GLY A 185 0.15 12.83 4.07
N HIS A 186 -0.92 12.67 4.84
CA HIS A 186 -1.19 13.50 6.02
C HIS A 186 -1.90 12.75 7.15
N GLY A 187 -1.81 13.27 8.37
CA GLY A 187 -2.51 12.75 9.54
C GLY A 187 -2.96 13.83 10.49
N LEU A 188 -2.09 14.40 11.26
CA LEU A 188 -2.39 15.46 12.22
C LEU A 188 -1.25 16.47 12.30
N GLY A 189 -1.60 17.74 12.48
CA GLY A 189 -0.61 18.82 12.63
C GLY A 189 0.06 19.15 11.28
N ASN A 190 1.36 19.40 11.31
CA ASN A 190 2.16 19.74 10.15
C ASN A 190 3.10 18.58 9.75
N ASP A 191 2.69 17.35 10.01
CA ASP A 191 3.50 16.16 9.79
C ASP A 191 3.12 15.50 8.44
N TYR A 192 3.56 16.10 7.35
CA TYR A 192 3.28 15.65 5.99
C TYR A 192 4.28 14.60 5.52
N PHE A 193 3.82 13.65 4.72
CA PHE A 193 4.67 12.66 4.09
C PHE A 193 5.50 13.29 2.97
N LYS A 194 6.75 12.87 2.85
CA LYS A 194 7.63 13.22 1.73
C LYS A 194 8.06 11.98 0.99
N GLY A 195 7.79 11.96 -0.32
CA GLY A 195 8.12 10.82 -1.16
C GLY A 195 7.04 10.55 -2.20
N ALA A 196 7.11 9.42 -2.88
CA ALA A 196 6.09 9.03 -3.84
C ALA A 196 5.30 7.82 -3.35
N VAL A 197 4.03 7.73 -3.75
CA VAL A 197 3.12 6.62 -3.45
C VAL A 197 2.46 6.17 -4.74
N ASP A 198 2.25 4.86 -4.84
CA ASP A 198 1.56 4.25 -5.95
C ASP A 198 0.76 3.03 -5.52
N GLU A 199 -0.29 2.66 -6.29
CA GLU A 199 -1.08 1.45 -6.12
C GLU A 199 -1.55 1.22 -4.67
N PHE A 200 -2.10 2.26 -4.02
CA PHE A 200 -2.56 2.17 -2.64
C PHE A 200 -3.90 1.42 -2.56
N ALA A 201 -3.92 0.31 -1.86
CA ALA A 201 -5.09 -0.55 -1.75
C ALA A 201 -5.39 -0.99 -0.32
N ILE A 202 -6.67 -1.18 -0.01
CA ILE A 202 -7.16 -1.67 1.28
C ILE A 202 -8.13 -2.83 1.05
N TRP A 203 -7.90 -3.97 1.73
CA TRP A 203 -8.82 -5.08 1.88
C TRP A 203 -9.39 -5.05 3.29
N VAL A 204 -10.65 -4.67 3.43
CA VAL A 204 -11.35 -4.70 4.72
C VAL A 204 -11.97 -6.08 4.94
N GLY A 205 -11.80 -6.60 6.14
CA GLY A 205 -12.26 -7.94 6.53
C GLY A 205 -11.28 -9.07 6.16
N GLU A 206 -10.15 -8.78 5.52
CA GLU A 206 -9.18 -9.78 5.10
C GLU A 206 -7.80 -9.57 5.73
N ASP A 207 -7.22 -10.67 6.22
CA ASP A 207 -5.82 -10.79 6.60
C ASP A 207 -5.09 -11.64 5.53
N LEU A 208 -4.27 -10.98 4.74
CA LEU A 208 -3.60 -11.58 3.58
C LEU A 208 -2.13 -11.95 3.87
N ARG A 209 -1.77 -12.24 5.15
CA ARG A 209 -0.38 -12.47 5.59
C ARG A 209 0.26 -13.78 5.12
N THR A 210 -0.48 -14.68 4.46
CA THR A 210 0.14 -15.91 3.93
C THR A 210 1.08 -15.59 2.78
N GLN A 211 2.27 -16.21 2.75
CA GLN A 211 3.31 -15.88 1.77
C GLN A 211 2.83 -15.96 0.33
N SER A 212 1.99 -16.93 -0.03
CA SER A 212 1.45 -17.06 -1.39
C SER A 212 0.60 -15.86 -1.82
N LYS A 213 -0.19 -15.29 -0.90
CA LYS A 213 -0.99 -14.08 -1.17
C LYS A 213 -0.11 -12.83 -1.25
N VAL A 214 0.89 -12.74 -0.38
CA VAL A 214 1.90 -11.68 -0.42
C VAL A 214 2.65 -11.70 -1.74
N ASP A 215 3.09 -12.89 -2.18
CA ASP A 215 3.80 -13.07 -3.44
C ASP A 215 2.92 -12.69 -4.65
N GLU A 216 1.63 -13.00 -4.60
CA GLU A 216 0.69 -12.67 -5.67
C GLU A 216 0.45 -11.16 -5.78
N ILE A 217 0.28 -10.45 -4.65
CA ILE A 217 0.10 -9.00 -4.61
C ILE A 217 1.40 -8.27 -5.03
N TYR A 218 2.55 -8.75 -4.58
CA TYR A 218 3.86 -8.20 -4.96
C TYR A 218 4.20 -8.44 -6.43
N GLY A 219 3.71 -9.53 -7.00
CA GLY A 219 3.99 -9.92 -8.39
C GLY A 219 5.48 -10.19 -8.63
N THR A 220 6.02 -9.58 -9.68
CA THR A 220 7.43 -9.71 -10.09
C THR A 220 8.33 -8.58 -9.55
N GLY A 221 7.80 -7.72 -8.70
CA GLY A 221 8.49 -6.52 -8.22
C GLY A 221 8.05 -5.26 -8.94
N GLU A 222 6.94 -5.35 -9.66
CA GLU A 222 6.28 -4.27 -10.39
C GLU A 222 4.83 -4.17 -9.91
N ALA A 223 4.16 -3.07 -10.23
CA ALA A 223 2.75 -2.91 -9.95
C ALA A 223 1.91 -4.02 -10.60
N THR A 224 0.93 -4.53 -9.87
CA THR A 224 0.10 -5.68 -10.26
C THR A 224 -1.36 -5.25 -10.40
N ASP A 225 -2.10 -5.85 -11.33
CA ASP A 225 -3.55 -5.65 -11.46
C ASP A 225 -4.28 -6.29 -10.27
N LEU A 226 -4.54 -5.48 -9.25
CA LEU A 226 -5.16 -5.93 -8.00
C LEU A 226 -6.64 -6.30 -8.15
N ALA A 227 -7.29 -5.95 -9.26
CA ALA A 227 -8.67 -6.35 -9.53
C ALA A 227 -8.79 -7.78 -10.09
N ASN A 228 -7.69 -8.33 -10.63
CA ASN A 228 -7.68 -9.59 -11.36
C ASN A 228 -6.66 -10.60 -10.81
N LEU A 229 -6.43 -10.61 -9.51
CA LEU A 229 -5.59 -11.61 -8.84
C LEU A 229 -6.26 -13.00 -8.87
N SER A 230 -5.46 -14.06 -8.83
CA SER A 230 -5.97 -15.43 -9.00
C SER A 230 -6.53 -16.03 -7.71
N THR A 231 -5.92 -15.72 -6.56
CA THR A 231 -6.25 -16.32 -5.24
C THR A 231 -6.61 -15.29 -4.18
N VAL A 232 -6.34 -14.02 -4.45
CA VAL A 232 -6.71 -12.89 -3.60
C VAL A 232 -7.90 -12.18 -4.22
N SER A 233 -8.91 -11.87 -3.42
CA SER A 233 -10.07 -11.07 -3.85
C SER A 233 -9.63 -9.66 -4.25
N ALA A 234 -10.41 -8.99 -5.07
CA ALA A 234 -10.20 -7.57 -5.33
C ALA A 234 -10.23 -6.77 -4.02
N PRO A 235 -9.43 -5.70 -3.88
CA PRO A 235 -9.45 -4.86 -2.67
C PRO A 235 -10.82 -4.17 -2.47
N THR A 236 -11.08 -3.71 -1.26
CA THR A 236 -12.27 -2.90 -0.95
C THR A 236 -12.18 -1.52 -1.59
N THR A 237 -10.98 -0.93 -1.59
CA THR A 237 -10.64 0.32 -2.27
C THR A 237 -9.25 0.20 -2.90
N TRP A 238 -9.07 0.80 -4.08
CA TRP A 238 -7.79 0.79 -4.80
C TRP A 238 -7.57 2.09 -5.56
N PHE A 239 -6.47 2.76 -5.25
CA PHE A 239 -6.09 4.04 -5.84
C PHE A 239 -4.78 3.86 -6.64
N ARG A 240 -4.87 3.98 -7.95
CA ARG A 240 -3.73 3.86 -8.87
C ARG A 240 -2.93 5.16 -9.00
N MET A 241 -3.08 6.03 -8.03
CA MET A 241 -2.42 7.33 -7.95
C MET A 241 -2.39 8.07 -9.30
N GLY A 242 -1.24 8.17 -9.96
CA GLY A 242 -1.10 8.95 -11.18
C GLY A 242 -1.80 8.40 -12.42
N ASP A 243 -1.92 7.07 -12.57
CA ASP A 243 -2.39 6.45 -13.83
C ASP A 243 -3.86 6.70 -14.17
N LYS A 244 -4.70 6.88 -13.19
CA LYS A 244 -6.14 7.14 -13.38
C LYS A 244 -6.54 8.50 -12.81
N ALA A 245 -5.58 9.36 -12.50
CA ALA A 245 -5.83 10.70 -12.01
C ALA A 245 -6.56 11.55 -13.06
N THR A 246 -7.54 12.31 -12.61
CA THR A 246 -8.15 13.40 -13.39
C THR A 246 -7.60 14.72 -12.87
N ILE A 247 -7.06 15.55 -13.75
CA ILE A 247 -6.42 16.81 -13.39
C ILE A 247 -7.20 17.96 -14.04
N VAL A 248 -7.65 18.91 -13.25
CA VAL A 248 -8.35 20.11 -13.71
C VAL A 248 -7.69 21.33 -13.04
N GLY A 249 -6.85 22.04 -13.80
CA GLY A 249 -5.94 23.02 -13.20
C GLY A 249 -4.90 22.34 -12.33
N ASP A 250 -4.88 22.68 -11.03
CA ASP A 250 -4.06 22.01 -10.01
C ASP A 250 -4.85 21.00 -9.18
N ASP A 251 -6.17 20.90 -9.36
CA ASP A 251 -7.00 19.93 -8.65
C ASP A 251 -6.81 18.53 -9.23
N ILE A 252 -6.34 17.60 -8.41
CA ILE A 252 -6.14 16.20 -8.79
C ILE A 252 -7.20 15.34 -8.09
N THR A 253 -7.92 14.55 -8.86
CA THR A 253 -8.86 13.56 -8.35
C THR A 253 -8.34 12.16 -8.66
N ILE A 254 -8.21 11.32 -7.64
CA ILE A 254 -7.80 9.92 -7.75
C ILE A 254 -9.05 9.06 -7.56
N PRO A 255 -9.56 8.41 -8.62
CA PRO A 255 -10.73 7.55 -8.50
C PRO A 255 -10.37 6.22 -7.82
N ASP A 256 -11.31 5.72 -7.00
CA ASP A 256 -11.28 4.34 -6.53
C ASP A 256 -11.59 3.40 -7.70
N GLN A 257 -10.71 2.46 -7.98
CA GLN A 257 -10.84 1.54 -9.13
C GLN A 257 -11.85 0.40 -8.89
N ILE A 258 -12.25 0.17 -7.64
CA ILE A 258 -13.13 -0.93 -7.23
C ILE A 258 -14.46 -0.40 -6.70
N GLY A 259 -14.39 0.56 -5.79
CA GLY A 259 -15.55 1.17 -5.14
C GLY A 259 -15.92 2.51 -5.75
N THR A 260 -16.39 3.40 -4.88
CA THR A 260 -16.79 4.78 -5.25
C THR A 260 -16.13 5.84 -4.36
N TYR A 261 -15.14 5.44 -3.57
CA TYR A 261 -14.48 6.31 -2.59
C TYR A 261 -13.31 7.03 -3.23
N ASN A 262 -13.58 8.17 -3.89
CA ASN A 262 -12.54 8.95 -4.55
C ASN A 262 -11.76 9.81 -3.57
N LEU A 263 -10.50 10.11 -3.91
CA LEU A 263 -9.64 11.06 -3.20
C LEU A 263 -9.48 12.33 -4.04
N THR A 264 -9.38 13.47 -3.36
CA THR A 264 -9.06 14.77 -3.95
C THR A 264 -7.76 15.30 -3.35
N SER A 265 -6.99 16.03 -4.14
CA SER A 265 -5.74 16.62 -3.67
C SER A 265 -5.98 17.91 -2.89
N GLU A 266 -5.07 18.13 -1.94
CA GLU A 266 -4.91 19.39 -1.23
C GLU A 266 -3.45 19.86 -1.40
N ALA A 267 -3.26 21.11 -1.79
CA ALA A 267 -1.97 21.76 -2.04
C ALA A 267 -1.03 21.00 -3.02
N MET A 268 -1.58 20.15 -3.87
CA MET A 268 -0.84 19.47 -4.94
C MET A 268 -1.01 20.21 -6.27
N ILE A 269 -0.10 19.98 -7.19
CA ILE A 269 -0.15 20.53 -8.55
C ILE A 269 -0.02 19.41 -9.59
N ALA A 270 -0.37 19.69 -10.83
CA ALA A 270 -0.30 18.70 -11.92
C ALA A 270 1.09 18.04 -12.06
N ALA A 271 2.17 18.74 -11.69
CA ALA A 271 3.53 18.22 -11.74
C ALA A 271 3.85 17.18 -10.65
N ASP A 272 2.99 17.02 -9.64
CA ASP A 272 3.14 15.95 -8.63
C ASP A 272 2.74 14.58 -9.17
N VAL A 273 2.03 14.52 -10.29
CA VAL A 273 1.83 13.30 -11.07
C VAL A 273 3.09 13.05 -11.90
N GLN A 274 3.84 12.01 -11.58
CA GLN A 274 5.17 11.73 -12.13
C GLN A 274 5.21 10.40 -12.90
N GLU A 275 6.15 10.29 -13.86
CA GLU A 275 6.40 9.06 -14.64
C GLU A 275 7.41 8.12 -13.93
N ASP A 276 7.74 8.36 -12.68
CA ASP A 276 8.57 7.53 -11.82
C ASP A 276 7.70 6.51 -11.12
N THR A 277 7.74 5.25 -11.53
CA THR A 277 6.87 4.16 -11.07
C THR A 277 7.66 2.98 -10.53
N PRO A 278 7.04 2.12 -9.69
CA PRO A 278 7.64 0.84 -9.31
C PRO A 278 7.74 -0.09 -10.51
N GLY A 279 8.96 -0.64 -10.75
CA GLY A 279 9.25 -1.59 -11.84
C GLY A 279 10.36 -1.15 -12.76
#